data_2cae533989e91be8ccc1f27d5abcc9b8
#
_entry.id   2cae533989e91be8ccc1f27d5abcc9b8
#
_cell.length_a   1.000
_cell.length_b   1.000
_cell.length_c   1.000
_cell.angle_alpha   90.00
_cell.angle_beta   90.00
_cell.angle_gamma   90.00
#
_symmetry.space_group_name_H-M   'P 1'
#
loop_
_entity.id
_entity.type
_entity.pdbx_description
1 polymer ?
#
loop_
_entity_poly.entity_id
_entity_poly.type
_entity_poly.pdbx_seq_one_letter_code
_entity_poly.pdbx_strand_id
1 'polypeptide(L)'
;MIKAVIIGFSHMHVNEVALYITENPDFELAAVADVPSDCESIPPYRYTPQWNLENVKSNYCSKVYQSYTEMLDEVKPDIAFILTENCQKPGVVEECAKRGINVCIEKPIAVSLDEAKKIKSSVEKYGIEAVVNWPVVWREYVHKMKQILDSKVVGEPIKLRYINGHTGPLGKGAKHRGVSDNAEEMSDEIRGKTWWHNEKNGGGVLLDISCYGCIFSKWFLGDGEKSVYAMGANLNTSYGDTDDNFASVVRYDDKMSVIEGTWTTPRAVIPSGPMVVCTDGVVMCTGGAENSPGVIAYDIYGNEVNVPEFTLDDKFKNMTHMWANHILTGEDIYDILTLDKNMEIMAILDGIIKSAKSGKEEKICG
;
A
#
# COMPACT_ATOMS: atom_id res chain seq x y z
N MET A 1 15.32 -21.62 -7.16
CA MET A 1 15.17 -20.16 -6.92
C MET A 1 13.99 -19.65 -7.72
N ILE A 2 13.16 -18.82 -7.12
CA ILE A 2 12.03 -18.16 -7.75
C ILE A 2 12.58 -16.99 -8.56
N LYS A 3 12.36 -16.99 -9.87
CA LYS A 3 12.87 -15.95 -10.77
C LYS A 3 11.91 -14.76 -10.77
N ALA A 4 12.38 -13.62 -10.25
CA ALA A 4 11.62 -12.40 -10.14
C ALA A 4 12.11 -11.31 -11.10
N VAL A 5 11.18 -10.46 -11.52
CA VAL A 5 11.48 -9.20 -12.22
C VAL A 5 10.76 -8.05 -11.54
N ILE A 6 11.29 -6.83 -11.72
CA ILE A 6 10.63 -5.59 -11.29
C ILE A 6 10.18 -4.83 -12.54
N ILE A 7 8.92 -4.36 -12.53
CA ILE A 7 8.33 -3.54 -13.58
C ILE A 7 7.87 -2.21 -12.97
N GLY A 8 8.45 -1.10 -13.46
CA GLY A 8 8.13 0.25 -13.02
C GLY A 8 8.99 0.74 -11.86
N PHE A 9 9.32 2.01 -11.91
CA PHE A 9 10.15 2.72 -10.95
C PHE A 9 9.48 3.98 -10.40
N SER A 10 8.19 4.15 -10.64
CA SER A 10 7.43 5.33 -10.23
C SER A 10 7.19 5.36 -8.72
N HIS A 11 7.02 4.20 -8.09
CA HIS A 11 6.82 4.11 -6.64
C HIS A 11 8.14 3.90 -5.90
N MET A 12 8.40 4.71 -4.86
CA MET A 12 9.65 4.69 -4.09
C MET A 12 9.92 3.37 -3.36
N HIS A 13 8.89 2.57 -3.07
CA HIS A 13 9.05 1.23 -2.48
C HIS A 13 9.83 0.26 -3.37
N VAL A 14 10.09 0.60 -4.63
CA VAL A 14 10.89 -0.24 -5.54
C VAL A 14 12.28 -0.55 -4.97
N ASN A 15 12.87 0.41 -4.24
CA ASN A 15 14.17 0.23 -3.60
C ASN A 15 14.12 -0.81 -2.47
N GLU A 16 13.05 -0.80 -1.68
CA GLU A 16 12.82 -1.77 -0.61
C GLU A 16 12.47 -3.15 -1.17
N VAL A 17 11.67 -3.21 -2.23
CA VAL A 17 11.31 -4.46 -2.92
C VAL A 17 12.56 -5.11 -3.54
N ALA A 18 13.41 -4.34 -4.22
CA ALA A 18 14.67 -4.85 -4.78
C ALA A 18 15.60 -5.40 -3.68
N LEU A 19 15.72 -4.69 -2.55
CA LEU A 19 16.46 -5.16 -1.39
C LEU A 19 15.89 -6.50 -0.87
N TYR A 20 14.59 -6.60 -0.65
CA TYR A 20 13.98 -7.82 -0.12
C TYR A 20 14.09 -9.01 -1.07
N ILE A 21 14.02 -8.80 -2.40
CA ILE A 21 14.23 -9.87 -3.37
C ILE A 21 15.68 -10.37 -3.29
N THR A 22 16.65 -9.47 -3.19
CA THR A 22 18.08 -9.85 -3.16
C THR A 22 18.54 -10.41 -1.83
N GLU A 23 17.90 -10.05 -0.71
CA GLU A 23 18.19 -10.62 0.62
C GLU A 23 17.55 -12.01 0.84
N ASN A 24 16.53 -12.37 0.06
CA ASN A 24 15.86 -13.65 0.21
C ASN A 24 16.56 -14.74 -0.65
N PRO A 25 17.14 -15.79 -0.03
CA PRO A 25 17.90 -16.81 -0.75
C PRO A 25 17.06 -17.67 -1.70
N ASP A 26 15.72 -17.65 -1.57
CA ASP A 26 14.81 -18.38 -2.46
C ASP A 26 14.52 -17.62 -3.75
N PHE A 27 14.94 -16.34 -3.87
CA PHE A 27 14.69 -15.49 -5.02
C PHE A 27 15.94 -15.15 -5.83
N GLU A 28 15.72 -14.89 -7.12
CA GLU A 28 16.67 -14.26 -8.04
C GLU A 28 16.01 -13.02 -8.67
N LEU A 29 16.57 -11.83 -8.47
CA LEU A 29 16.19 -10.63 -9.25
C LEU A 29 16.87 -10.69 -10.62
N ALA A 30 16.19 -11.29 -11.59
CA ALA A 30 16.76 -11.62 -12.89
C ALA A 30 16.90 -10.43 -13.84
N ALA A 31 15.97 -9.49 -13.80
CA ALA A 31 16.00 -8.28 -14.62
C ALA A 31 15.00 -7.23 -14.12
N VAL A 32 15.13 -6.01 -14.63
CA VAL A 32 14.23 -4.89 -14.34
C VAL A 32 13.91 -4.11 -15.60
N ALA A 33 12.73 -3.49 -15.67
CA ALA A 33 12.34 -2.58 -16.74
C ALA A 33 11.41 -1.49 -16.21
N ASP A 34 11.50 -0.27 -16.75
CA ASP A 34 10.56 0.80 -16.42
C ASP A 34 9.36 0.80 -17.37
N VAL A 35 8.32 1.52 -16.97
CA VAL A 35 7.15 1.81 -17.78
C VAL A 35 7.13 3.32 -18.03
N PRO A 36 7.14 3.77 -19.29
CA PRO A 36 7.13 5.21 -19.58
C PRO A 36 5.95 5.92 -18.92
N SER A 37 6.23 7.06 -18.29
CA SER A 37 5.23 7.94 -17.70
C SER A 37 4.73 8.96 -18.73
N ASP A 38 3.45 9.35 -18.61
CA ASP A 38 2.91 10.49 -19.33
C ASP A 38 3.24 11.84 -18.63
N CYS A 39 3.85 11.80 -17.45
CA CYS A 39 4.27 13.01 -16.74
C CYS A 39 5.45 13.69 -17.43
N GLU A 40 5.59 14.99 -17.18
CA GLU A 40 6.74 15.74 -17.66
C GLU A 40 8.06 15.15 -17.16
N SER A 41 9.06 15.06 -18.04
CA SER A 41 10.39 14.59 -17.65
C SER A 41 11.05 15.59 -16.71
N ILE A 42 11.55 15.10 -15.59
CA ILE A 42 12.22 15.89 -14.54
C ILE A 42 13.62 15.32 -14.29
N PRO A 43 14.55 16.15 -13.77
CA PRO A 43 15.86 15.65 -13.35
C PRO A 43 15.77 14.50 -12.33
N PRO A 44 16.79 13.64 -12.22
CA PRO A 44 16.78 12.46 -11.36
C PRO A 44 16.97 12.82 -9.87
N TYR A 45 15.98 13.48 -9.27
CA TYR A 45 15.93 13.66 -7.82
C TYR A 45 15.62 12.35 -7.12
N ARG A 46 16.03 12.23 -5.86
CA ARG A 46 15.75 11.07 -5.02
C ARG A 46 14.26 10.67 -5.08
N TYR A 47 13.99 9.36 -5.29
CA TYR A 47 12.67 8.76 -5.44
C TYR A 47 11.90 9.08 -6.73
N THR A 48 12.49 9.80 -7.68
CA THR A 48 11.95 9.89 -9.02
C THR A 48 12.21 8.58 -9.80
N PRO A 49 11.43 8.26 -10.85
CA PRO A 49 11.59 7.00 -11.58
C PRO A 49 13.02 6.74 -12.07
N GLN A 50 13.65 7.74 -12.69
CA GLN A 50 15.01 7.60 -13.18
C GLN A 50 16.03 7.40 -12.05
N TRP A 51 15.88 8.12 -10.94
CA TRP A 51 16.75 7.94 -9.77
C TRP A 51 16.58 6.54 -9.15
N ASN A 52 15.34 6.09 -9.00
CA ASN A 52 15.03 4.74 -8.48
C ASN A 52 15.64 3.66 -9.36
N LEU A 53 15.53 3.78 -10.69
CA LEU A 53 16.12 2.85 -11.64
C LEU A 53 17.64 2.78 -11.50
N GLU A 54 18.32 3.92 -11.43
CA GLU A 54 19.78 3.95 -11.25
C GLU A 54 20.22 3.40 -9.89
N ASN A 55 19.46 3.65 -8.83
CA ASN A 55 19.73 3.07 -7.51
C ASN A 55 19.60 1.53 -7.54
N VAL A 56 18.53 1.00 -8.12
CA VAL A 56 18.31 -0.46 -8.24
C VAL A 56 19.36 -1.09 -9.15
N LYS A 57 19.65 -0.46 -10.30
CA LYS A 57 20.67 -0.93 -11.24
C LYS A 57 22.06 -1.02 -10.61
N SER A 58 22.42 -0.03 -9.81
CA SER A 58 23.74 0.04 -9.19
C SER A 58 23.94 -0.90 -8.01
N ASN A 59 22.86 -1.20 -7.26
CA ASN A 59 22.96 -1.90 -5.99
C ASN A 59 22.38 -3.32 -6.01
N TYR A 60 21.41 -3.62 -6.91
CA TYR A 60 20.63 -4.85 -6.82
C TYR A 60 20.57 -5.65 -8.13
N CYS A 61 20.38 -5.00 -9.29
CA CYS A 61 20.23 -5.70 -10.57
C CYS A 61 20.72 -4.86 -11.74
N SER A 62 21.82 -5.26 -12.37
CA SER A 62 22.42 -4.54 -13.51
C SER A 62 21.74 -4.83 -14.86
N LYS A 63 20.89 -5.87 -14.95
CA LYS A 63 20.20 -6.25 -16.19
C LYS A 63 18.93 -5.44 -16.38
N VAL A 64 19.02 -4.35 -17.16
CA VAL A 64 17.94 -3.40 -17.42
C VAL A 64 17.46 -3.55 -18.86
N TYR A 65 16.14 -3.70 -19.05
CA TYR A 65 15.50 -3.73 -20.36
C TYR A 65 14.85 -2.38 -20.68
N GLN A 66 14.81 -2.04 -21.98
CA GLN A 66 14.10 -0.85 -22.46
C GLN A 66 12.59 -1.08 -22.59
N SER A 67 12.18 -2.33 -22.77
CA SER A 67 10.78 -2.75 -22.83
C SER A 67 10.51 -3.85 -21.81
N TYR A 68 9.51 -3.63 -20.94
CA TYR A 68 9.12 -4.66 -19.98
C TYR A 68 8.50 -5.88 -20.68
N THR A 69 7.84 -5.72 -21.84
CA THR A 69 7.28 -6.85 -22.58
C THR A 69 8.36 -7.73 -23.19
N GLU A 70 9.43 -7.14 -23.74
CA GLU A 70 10.62 -7.90 -24.19
C GLU A 70 11.29 -8.61 -23.02
N MET A 71 11.43 -7.93 -21.88
CA MET A 71 11.95 -8.54 -20.66
C MET A 71 11.14 -9.77 -20.25
N LEU A 72 9.81 -9.67 -20.23
CA LEU A 72 8.93 -10.79 -19.87
C LEU A 72 9.09 -11.97 -20.84
N ASP A 73 9.18 -11.70 -22.14
CA ASP A 73 9.32 -12.72 -23.19
C ASP A 73 10.67 -13.46 -23.13
N GLU A 74 11.76 -12.74 -22.82
CA GLU A 74 13.11 -13.32 -22.75
C GLU A 74 13.41 -13.97 -21.41
N VAL A 75 13.06 -13.31 -20.30
CA VAL A 75 13.39 -13.76 -18.94
C VAL A 75 12.47 -14.89 -18.47
N LYS A 76 11.19 -14.83 -18.84
CA LYS A 76 10.13 -15.76 -18.44
C LYS A 76 10.15 -15.96 -16.92
N PRO A 77 9.91 -14.90 -16.13
CA PRO A 77 9.97 -14.97 -14.69
C PRO A 77 8.79 -15.75 -14.11
N ASP A 78 8.94 -16.24 -12.89
CA ASP A 78 7.86 -16.86 -12.12
C ASP A 78 6.92 -15.79 -11.54
N ILE A 79 7.48 -14.61 -11.23
CA ILE A 79 6.74 -13.49 -10.62
C ILE A 79 7.26 -12.13 -11.08
N ALA A 80 6.33 -11.19 -11.29
CA ALA A 80 6.64 -9.79 -11.55
C ALA A 80 6.17 -8.90 -10.39
N PHE A 81 7.07 -8.08 -9.85
CA PHE A 81 6.75 -7.03 -8.87
C PHE A 81 6.45 -5.73 -9.62
N ILE A 82 5.23 -5.20 -9.46
CA ILE A 82 4.71 -4.07 -10.23
C ILE A 82 4.69 -2.82 -9.35
N LEU A 83 5.56 -1.84 -9.68
CA LEU A 83 5.76 -0.59 -8.93
C LEU A 83 5.63 0.66 -9.82
N THR A 84 4.69 0.59 -10.75
CA THR A 84 4.34 1.67 -11.68
C THR A 84 3.46 2.72 -11.02
N GLU A 85 3.11 3.76 -11.78
CA GLU A 85 2.01 4.66 -11.44
C GLU A 85 0.71 3.87 -11.29
N ASN A 86 -0.19 4.36 -10.46
CA ASN A 86 -1.42 3.61 -10.16
C ASN A 86 -2.30 3.38 -11.39
N CYS A 87 -2.32 4.33 -12.34
CA CYS A 87 -3.11 4.22 -13.58
C CYS A 87 -2.55 3.18 -14.58
N GLN A 88 -1.27 2.81 -14.48
CA GLN A 88 -0.62 1.91 -15.43
C GLN A 88 -0.80 0.43 -15.06
N LYS A 89 -1.14 0.13 -13.80
CA LYS A 89 -1.18 -1.23 -13.26
C LYS A 89 -2.06 -2.20 -14.06
N PRO A 90 -3.28 -1.84 -14.50
CA PRO A 90 -4.12 -2.79 -15.24
C PRO A 90 -3.48 -3.30 -16.52
N GLY A 91 -2.84 -2.42 -17.29
CA GLY A 91 -2.17 -2.80 -18.54
C GLY A 91 -0.94 -3.69 -18.30
N VAL A 92 -0.15 -3.38 -17.27
CA VAL A 92 1.03 -4.17 -16.92
C VAL A 92 0.64 -5.55 -16.39
N VAL A 93 -0.40 -5.63 -15.55
CA VAL A 93 -0.92 -6.91 -15.06
C VAL A 93 -1.45 -7.76 -16.21
N GLU A 94 -2.18 -7.17 -17.15
CA GLU A 94 -2.67 -7.90 -18.33
C GLU A 94 -1.53 -8.53 -19.15
N GLU A 95 -0.43 -7.78 -19.37
CA GLU A 95 0.73 -8.31 -20.10
C GLU A 95 1.47 -9.44 -19.36
N CYS A 96 1.55 -9.36 -18.02
CA CYS A 96 2.06 -10.45 -17.19
C CYS A 96 1.13 -11.67 -17.27
N ALA A 97 -0.18 -11.46 -17.12
CA ALA A 97 -1.18 -12.51 -17.12
C ALA A 97 -1.23 -13.29 -18.45
N LYS A 98 -1.16 -12.61 -19.60
CA LYS A 98 -1.07 -13.23 -20.94
C LYS A 98 0.09 -14.22 -21.06
N ARG A 99 1.13 -14.05 -20.25
CA ARG A 99 2.34 -14.89 -20.24
C ARG A 99 2.35 -15.93 -19.12
N GLY A 100 1.27 -16.00 -18.32
CA GLY A 100 1.18 -16.92 -17.19
C GLY A 100 2.11 -16.54 -16.02
N ILE A 101 2.46 -15.26 -15.87
CA ILE A 101 3.39 -14.76 -14.86
C ILE A 101 2.58 -14.22 -13.67
N ASN A 102 2.83 -14.75 -12.48
CA ASN A 102 2.23 -14.26 -11.25
C ASN A 102 2.66 -12.83 -10.93
N VAL A 103 1.84 -12.08 -10.18
CA VAL A 103 2.11 -10.66 -9.93
C VAL A 103 2.01 -10.29 -8.46
N CYS A 104 2.94 -9.44 -8.03
CA CYS A 104 2.88 -8.73 -6.76
C CYS A 104 2.71 -7.24 -7.04
N ILE A 105 1.53 -6.70 -6.76
CA ILE A 105 1.12 -5.35 -7.15
C ILE A 105 1.31 -4.40 -5.97
N GLU A 106 2.01 -3.28 -6.14
CA GLU A 106 2.10 -2.25 -5.10
C GLU A 106 0.73 -1.62 -4.81
N LYS A 107 0.47 -1.35 -3.51
CA LYS A 107 -0.75 -0.67 -3.07
C LYS A 107 -0.88 0.77 -3.63
N PRO A 108 -2.09 1.31 -3.77
CA PRO A 108 -3.37 0.59 -3.88
C PRO A 108 -3.41 -0.22 -5.18
N ILE A 109 -4.29 -1.21 -5.25
CA ILE A 109 -4.34 -2.11 -6.42
C ILE A 109 -4.55 -1.36 -7.75
N ALA A 110 -5.35 -0.28 -7.72
CA ALA A 110 -5.68 0.54 -8.89
C ALA A 110 -6.14 1.94 -8.46
N VAL A 111 -6.46 2.81 -9.42
CA VAL A 111 -6.99 4.17 -9.19
C VAL A 111 -8.50 4.20 -8.90
N SER A 112 -9.23 3.14 -9.26
CA SER A 112 -10.67 3.00 -9.08
C SER A 112 -11.08 1.54 -9.02
N LEU A 113 -12.31 1.27 -8.54
CA LEU A 113 -12.87 -0.07 -8.53
C LEU A 113 -13.00 -0.66 -9.94
N ASP A 114 -13.32 0.14 -10.93
CA ASP A 114 -13.46 -0.33 -12.32
C ASP A 114 -12.10 -0.73 -12.92
N GLU A 115 -11.04 -0.01 -12.61
CA GLU A 115 -9.68 -0.41 -13.00
C GLU A 115 -9.22 -1.68 -12.26
N ALA A 116 -9.57 -1.82 -10.98
CA ALA A 116 -9.30 -3.04 -10.23
C ALA A 116 -10.07 -4.26 -10.80
N LYS A 117 -11.29 -4.09 -11.28
CA LYS A 117 -12.05 -5.15 -11.99
C LYS A 117 -11.34 -5.62 -13.26
N LYS A 118 -10.66 -4.74 -14.00
CA LYS A 118 -9.84 -5.12 -15.17
C LYS A 118 -8.68 -6.01 -14.76
N ILE A 119 -8.00 -5.66 -13.65
CA ILE A 119 -6.94 -6.50 -13.07
C ILE A 119 -7.51 -7.86 -12.71
N LYS A 120 -8.60 -7.93 -11.94
CA LYS A 120 -9.25 -9.18 -11.56
C LYS A 120 -9.62 -10.03 -12.78
N SER A 121 -10.26 -9.42 -13.78
CA SER A 121 -10.62 -10.11 -15.02
C SER A 121 -9.41 -10.72 -15.75
N SER A 122 -8.28 -10.01 -15.80
CA SER A 122 -7.05 -10.52 -16.40
C SER A 122 -6.47 -11.69 -15.61
N VAL A 123 -6.40 -11.58 -14.30
CA VAL A 123 -5.89 -12.63 -13.40
C VAL A 123 -6.71 -13.91 -13.54
N GLU A 124 -8.05 -13.80 -13.45
CA GLU A 124 -8.97 -14.93 -13.58
C GLU A 124 -8.94 -15.56 -14.97
N LYS A 125 -8.94 -14.73 -16.03
CA LYS A 125 -8.92 -15.21 -17.43
C LYS A 125 -7.71 -16.05 -17.76
N TYR A 126 -6.55 -15.68 -17.26
CA TYR A 126 -5.29 -16.34 -17.58
C TYR A 126 -4.81 -17.30 -16.49
N GLY A 127 -5.52 -17.37 -15.35
CA GLY A 127 -5.26 -18.32 -14.27
C GLY A 127 -3.94 -18.10 -13.55
N ILE A 128 -3.54 -16.84 -13.38
CA ILE A 128 -2.36 -16.47 -12.59
C ILE A 128 -2.75 -16.11 -11.16
N GLU A 129 -1.78 -16.03 -10.28
CA GLU A 129 -1.95 -15.53 -8.92
C GLU A 129 -1.54 -14.07 -8.82
N ALA A 130 -2.28 -13.30 -8.02
CA ALA A 130 -2.02 -11.90 -7.77
C ALA A 130 -2.12 -11.58 -6.28
N VAL A 131 -1.14 -10.85 -5.77
CA VAL A 131 -1.09 -10.35 -4.40
C VAL A 131 -0.91 -8.83 -4.43
N VAL A 132 -1.57 -8.13 -3.54
CA VAL A 132 -1.31 -6.71 -3.33
C VAL A 132 -0.33 -6.54 -2.18
N ASN A 133 0.77 -5.84 -2.45
CA ASN A 133 1.80 -5.55 -1.45
C ASN A 133 1.35 -4.43 -0.51
N TRP A 134 1.09 -4.79 0.74
CA TRP A 134 0.73 -3.87 1.80
C TRP A 134 1.85 -3.75 2.83
N PRO A 135 2.63 -2.68 2.86
CA PRO A 135 3.72 -2.51 3.83
C PRO A 135 3.29 -2.68 5.30
N VAL A 136 2.03 -2.39 5.62
CA VAL A 136 1.50 -2.54 6.99
C VAL A 136 1.30 -4.00 7.39
N VAL A 137 1.07 -4.91 6.43
CA VAL A 137 0.91 -6.35 6.71
C VAL A 137 2.24 -6.98 7.15
N TRP A 138 3.36 -6.37 6.84
CA TRP A 138 4.70 -6.81 7.26
C TRP A 138 5.13 -6.21 8.61
N ARG A 139 4.18 -5.66 9.40
CA ARG A 139 4.46 -5.03 10.68
C ARG A 139 3.91 -5.87 11.84
N GLU A 140 4.81 -6.28 12.73
CA GLU A 140 4.48 -7.12 13.89
C GLU A 140 3.32 -6.55 14.73
N TYR A 141 3.32 -5.23 14.98
CA TYR A 141 2.29 -4.59 15.79
C TYR A 141 0.89 -4.76 15.23
N VAL A 142 0.73 -4.85 13.91
CA VAL A 142 -0.59 -5.02 13.26
C VAL A 142 -1.14 -6.43 13.52
N HIS A 143 -0.29 -7.45 13.41
CA HIS A 143 -0.66 -8.83 13.74
C HIS A 143 -0.96 -8.99 15.22
N LYS A 144 -0.18 -8.33 16.09
CA LYS A 144 -0.45 -8.31 17.54
C LYS A 144 -1.79 -7.67 17.85
N MET A 145 -2.13 -6.53 17.21
CA MET A 145 -3.47 -5.94 17.32
C MET A 145 -4.55 -6.92 16.88
N LYS A 146 -4.37 -7.59 15.74
CA LYS A 146 -5.33 -8.58 15.23
C LYS A 146 -5.52 -9.73 16.19
N GLN A 147 -4.45 -10.27 16.76
CA GLN A 147 -4.51 -11.33 17.78
C GLN A 147 -5.33 -10.90 19.00
N ILE A 148 -5.15 -9.67 19.49
CA ILE A 148 -5.91 -9.14 20.62
C ILE A 148 -7.40 -9.04 20.28
N LEU A 149 -7.73 -8.50 19.08
CA LEU A 149 -9.09 -8.40 18.61
C LEU A 149 -9.76 -9.78 18.45
N ASP A 150 -9.03 -10.75 17.89
CA ASP A 150 -9.53 -12.12 17.72
C ASP A 150 -9.74 -12.87 19.06
N SER A 151 -8.94 -12.54 20.06
CA SER A 151 -9.09 -13.12 21.41
C SER A 151 -10.33 -12.58 22.16
N LYS A 152 -10.91 -11.48 21.66
CA LYS A 152 -12.06 -10.77 22.26
C LYS A 152 -11.84 -10.35 23.73
N VAL A 153 -10.62 -10.23 24.19
CA VAL A 153 -10.31 -9.83 25.57
C VAL A 153 -10.79 -8.41 25.89
N VAL A 154 -11.01 -7.59 24.86
CA VAL A 154 -11.61 -6.25 24.97
C VAL A 154 -13.00 -6.17 24.28
N GLY A 155 -13.65 -7.31 24.05
CA GLY A 155 -14.96 -7.40 23.41
C GLY A 155 -14.90 -7.33 21.87
N GLU A 156 -16.07 -7.07 21.25
CA GLU A 156 -16.21 -7.02 19.78
C GLU A 156 -15.80 -5.65 19.24
N PRO A 157 -15.06 -5.59 18.09
CA PRO A 157 -14.71 -4.33 17.44
C PRO A 157 -15.97 -3.59 16.96
N ILE A 158 -16.10 -2.31 17.33
CA ILE A 158 -17.24 -1.45 16.94
C ILE A 158 -16.82 -0.18 16.21
N LYS A 159 -15.58 0.28 16.39
CA LYS A 159 -15.10 1.48 15.71
C LYS A 159 -13.61 1.42 15.45
N LEU A 160 -13.21 1.69 14.20
CA LEU A 160 -11.83 1.98 13.85
C LEU A 160 -11.63 3.50 13.75
N ARG A 161 -10.53 4.00 14.30
CA ARG A 161 -9.95 5.28 13.94
C ARG A 161 -8.56 5.04 13.36
N TYR A 162 -8.32 5.56 12.16
CA TYR A 162 -7.01 5.57 11.54
C TYR A 162 -6.64 6.99 11.16
N ILE A 163 -5.47 7.41 11.56
CA ILE A 163 -4.87 8.68 11.12
C ILE A 163 -3.43 8.43 10.71
N ASN A 164 -3.02 9.04 9.60
CA ASN A 164 -1.64 9.00 9.14
C ASN A 164 -1.33 10.22 8.27
N GLY A 165 -0.03 10.49 8.11
CA GLY A 165 0.41 11.55 7.22
C GLY A 165 1.90 11.81 7.28
N HIS A 166 2.32 12.69 6.41
CA HIS A 166 3.68 13.17 6.28
C HIS A 166 3.68 14.48 5.45
N THR A 167 4.83 15.00 5.12
CA THR A 167 4.96 16.24 4.31
C THR A 167 5.00 15.96 2.80
N GLY A 168 4.18 15.02 2.33
CA GLY A 168 4.14 14.54 0.95
C GLY A 168 5.12 13.40 0.69
N PRO A 169 4.87 12.55 -0.35
CA PRO A 169 5.67 11.36 -0.64
C PRO A 169 7.13 11.68 -0.99
N LEU A 170 7.39 12.83 -1.61
CA LEU A 170 8.71 13.35 -1.96
C LEU A 170 9.11 14.51 -1.06
N GLY A 171 8.49 14.60 0.11
CA GLY A 171 8.71 15.67 1.07
C GLY A 171 10.07 15.60 1.74
N LYS A 172 10.44 16.72 2.38
CA LYS A 172 11.67 16.81 3.16
C LYS A 172 11.70 15.72 4.24
N GLY A 173 12.83 15.00 4.29
CA GLY A 173 13.02 13.93 5.27
C GLY A 173 12.33 12.59 4.95
N ALA A 174 11.76 12.41 3.76
CA ALA A 174 11.27 11.10 3.32
C ALA A 174 12.41 10.06 3.33
N LYS A 175 12.21 8.95 4.06
CA LYS A 175 13.19 7.86 4.21
C LYS A 175 12.54 6.53 3.89
N HIS A 176 13.22 5.74 3.05
CA HIS A 176 12.83 4.38 2.72
C HIS A 176 14.03 3.43 2.83
N ARG A 177 13.78 2.17 3.14
CA ARG A 177 14.83 1.15 3.13
C ARG A 177 15.45 1.02 1.73
N GLY A 178 16.70 0.60 1.67
CA GLY A 178 17.42 0.44 0.40
C GLY A 178 17.93 1.75 -0.21
N VAL A 179 17.89 2.86 0.53
CA VAL A 179 18.31 4.19 0.06
C VAL A 179 19.24 4.87 1.07
N SER A 180 20.37 5.39 0.59
CA SER A 180 21.28 6.24 1.38
C SER A 180 20.82 7.69 1.44
N ASP A 181 21.13 8.41 2.52
CA ASP A 181 20.56 9.71 2.89
C ASP A 181 21.06 10.95 2.09
N ASN A 182 21.89 10.81 1.08
CA ASN A 182 22.55 11.94 0.41
C ASN A 182 21.88 12.33 -0.91
N ALA A 183 20.71 12.97 -0.85
CA ALA A 183 20.08 13.48 -2.06
C ALA A 183 19.64 14.95 -1.90
N GLU A 184 19.73 15.69 -3.01
CA GLU A 184 19.28 17.07 -3.12
C GLU A 184 17.75 17.16 -2.94
N GLU A 185 17.30 18.22 -2.25
CA GLU A 185 15.87 18.47 -2.04
C GLU A 185 15.20 18.96 -3.33
N MET A 186 14.03 18.40 -3.62
CA MET A 186 13.22 18.78 -4.77
C MET A 186 12.44 20.07 -4.47
N SER A 187 12.44 21.03 -5.40
CA SER A 187 11.60 22.22 -5.30
C SER A 187 10.12 21.86 -5.44
N ASP A 188 9.24 22.72 -4.95
CA ASP A 188 7.78 22.54 -5.05
C ASP A 188 7.31 22.50 -6.50
N GLU A 189 7.89 23.32 -7.38
CA GLU A 189 7.60 23.30 -8.82
C GLU A 189 7.88 21.93 -9.45
N ILE A 190 9.04 21.35 -9.15
CA ILE A 190 9.42 20.02 -9.68
C ILE A 190 8.56 18.94 -9.05
N ARG A 191 8.26 19.05 -7.77
CA ARG A 191 7.39 18.11 -7.03
C ARG A 191 6.01 18.02 -7.68
N GLY A 192 5.43 19.16 -8.06
CA GLY A 192 4.15 19.23 -8.76
C GLY A 192 4.11 18.58 -10.15
N LYS A 193 5.26 18.34 -10.78
CA LYS A 193 5.37 17.63 -12.07
C LYS A 193 5.41 16.10 -11.93
N THR A 194 5.50 15.59 -10.70
CA THR A 194 5.54 14.15 -10.45
C THR A 194 4.14 13.55 -10.49
N TRP A 195 4.04 12.27 -10.82
CA TRP A 195 2.78 11.54 -10.84
C TRP A 195 2.04 11.54 -9.48
N TRP A 196 2.77 11.68 -8.38
CA TRP A 196 2.21 11.78 -7.04
C TRP A 196 1.24 12.95 -6.86
N HIS A 197 1.49 14.05 -7.56
CA HIS A 197 0.68 15.27 -7.50
C HIS A 197 -0.19 15.45 -8.75
N ASN A 198 -0.45 14.36 -9.48
CA ASN A 198 -1.26 14.33 -10.70
C ASN A 198 -2.41 13.33 -10.53
N GLU A 199 -3.65 13.80 -10.50
CA GLU A 199 -4.84 12.97 -10.30
C GLU A 199 -5.01 11.94 -11.43
N LYS A 200 -4.75 12.32 -12.69
CA LYS A 200 -4.85 11.42 -13.85
C LYS A 200 -3.96 10.19 -13.72
N ASN A 201 -2.78 10.33 -13.11
CA ASN A 201 -1.82 9.26 -12.92
C ASN A 201 -2.08 8.44 -11.64
N GLY A 202 -3.08 8.82 -10.88
CA GLY A 202 -3.48 8.15 -9.64
C GLY A 202 -2.66 8.61 -8.43
N GLY A 203 -2.23 9.87 -8.43
CA GLY A 203 -1.64 10.53 -7.27
C GLY A 203 -2.67 11.01 -6.25
N GLY A 204 -2.18 11.71 -5.22
CA GLY A 204 -2.99 12.35 -4.20
C GLY A 204 -3.09 11.59 -2.89
N VAL A 205 -3.32 12.35 -1.83
CA VAL A 205 -3.41 11.83 -0.46
C VAL A 205 -4.56 10.83 -0.29
N LEU A 206 -5.63 11.00 -1.06
CA LEU A 206 -6.79 10.10 -1.05
C LEU A 206 -6.38 8.68 -1.44
N LEU A 207 -5.62 8.49 -2.51
CA LEU A 207 -5.15 7.17 -2.91
C LEU A 207 -4.00 6.67 -2.03
N ASP A 208 -3.05 7.54 -1.68
CA ASP A 208 -1.84 7.13 -0.96
C ASP A 208 -2.09 6.77 0.50
N ILE A 209 -2.88 7.57 1.24
CA ILE A 209 -3.05 7.40 2.69
C ILE A 209 -4.37 6.71 3.04
N SER A 210 -5.50 7.03 2.37
CA SER A 210 -6.78 6.46 2.78
C SER A 210 -6.84 4.95 2.55
N CYS A 211 -6.11 4.44 1.58
CA CYS A 211 -6.02 3.00 1.31
C CYS A 211 -5.57 2.18 2.54
N TYR A 212 -4.68 2.73 3.38
CA TYR A 212 -4.30 2.09 4.63
C TYR A 212 -5.43 2.03 5.65
N GLY A 213 -6.26 3.07 5.73
CA GLY A 213 -7.46 3.04 6.56
C GLY A 213 -8.48 2.02 6.05
N CYS A 214 -8.58 1.85 4.73
CA CYS A 214 -9.48 0.86 4.12
C CYS A 214 -9.06 -0.57 4.44
N ILE A 215 -7.76 -0.92 4.32
CA ILE A 215 -7.29 -2.26 4.69
C ILE A 215 -7.48 -2.52 6.19
N PHE A 216 -7.19 -1.56 7.08
CA PHE A 216 -7.45 -1.73 8.50
C PHE A 216 -8.93 -1.86 8.82
N SER A 217 -9.81 -1.13 8.11
CA SER A 217 -11.25 -1.29 8.25
C SER A 217 -11.67 -2.71 7.91
N LYS A 218 -11.22 -3.23 6.78
CA LYS A 218 -11.52 -4.59 6.36
C LYS A 218 -10.93 -5.65 7.30
N TRP A 219 -9.68 -5.47 7.70
CA TRP A 219 -8.95 -6.46 8.49
C TRP A 219 -9.42 -6.53 9.95
N PHE A 220 -9.75 -5.38 10.57
CA PHE A 220 -10.09 -5.30 11.98
C PHE A 220 -11.59 -5.29 12.28
N LEU A 221 -12.41 -4.69 11.40
CA LEU A 221 -13.85 -4.67 11.58
C LEU A 221 -14.58 -5.76 10.80
N GLY A 222 -13.92 -6.36 9.79
CA GLY A 222 -14.53 -7.37 8.91
C GLY A 222 -15.48 -6.77 7.89
N ASP A 223 -16.45 -7.57 7.47
CA ASP A 223 -17.40 -7.24 6.41
C ASP A 223 -18.57 -6.38 6.92
N GLY A 224 -19.37 -5.85 6.00
CA GLY A 224 -20.63 -5.15 6.28
C GLY A 224 -20.61 -3.66 6.05
N GLU A 225 -19.59 -3.14 5.35
CA GLU A 225 -19.53 -1.74 4.89
C GLU A 225 -20.69 -1.40 3.96
N LYS A 226 -21.34 -0.25 4.17
CA LYS A 226 -22.54 0.19 3.45
C LYS A 226 -22.35 1.44 2.63
N SER A 227 -21.79 2.46 3.25
CA SER A 227 -21.64 3.76 2.64
C SER A 227 -20.48 4.52 3.25
N VAL A 228 -20.08 5.59 2.61
CA VAL A 228 -19.03 6.47 3.07
C VAL A 228 -19.37 7.93 2.80
N TYR A 229 -19.00 8.81 3.73
CA TYR A 229 -18.92 10.25 3.53
C TYR A 229 -17.48 10.69 3.68
N ALA A 230 -16.98 11.45 2.70
CA ALA A 230 -15.61 11.94 2.69
C ALA A 230 -15.50 13.37 2.19
N MET A 231 -14.46 14.06 2.65
CA MET A 231 -14.07 15.38 2.18
C MET A 231 -12.56 15.33 1.90
N GLY A 232 -12.18 15.71 0.68
CA GLY A 232 -10.80 16.01 0.31
C GLY A 232 -10.63 17.50 0.12
N ALA A 233 -9.44 18.01 0.34
CA ALA A 233 -9.09 19.39 0.12
C ALA A 233 -7.59 19.57 -0.12
N ASN A 234 -7.24 20.53 -0.98
CA ASN A 234 -5.89 21.07 -1.05
C ASN A 234 -5.83 22.29 -0.13
N LEU A 235 -5.18 22.16 1.01
CA LEU A 235 -5.15 23.20 2.06
C LEU A 235 -3.83 23.98 2.08
N ASN A 236 -2.73 23.40 1.65
CA ASN A 236 -1.41 24.02 1.76
C ASN A 236 -0.48 23.75 0.57
N THR A 237 -0.79 22.78 -0.28
CA THR A 237 0.05 22.46 -1.45
C THR A 237 -0.28 23.37 -2.62
N SER A 238 0.68 24.21 -3.05
CA SER A 238 0.48 25.19 -4.13
C SER A 238 0.74 24.63 -5.54
N TYR A 239 0.96 23.33 -5.67
CA TYR A 239 1.37 22.64 -6.91
C TYR A 239 0.63 21.33 -7.10
N GLY A 240 0.53 20.87 -8.34
CA GLY A 240 -0.28 19.69 -8.69
C GLY A 240 -1.79 19.98 -8.69
N ASP A 241 -2.57 18.95 -8.91
CA ASP A 241 -4.04 18.99 -8.98
C ASP A 241 -4.73 18.04 -8.00
N THR A 242 -3.97 17.50 -7.03
CA THR A 242 -4.47 16.53 -6.05
C THR A 242 -4.75 17.16 -4.70
N ASP A 243 -5.64 16.55 -3.93
CA ASP A 243 -5.84 16.89 -2.53
C ASP A 243 -4.60 16.55 -1.69
N ASP A 244 -4.34 17.34 -0.66
CA ASP A 244 -3.26 17.13 0.31
C ASP A 244 -3.76 16.79 1.73
N ASN A 245 -5.08 16.89 1.97
CA ASN A 245 -5.74 16.50 3.21
C ASN A 245 -7.08 15.83 2.91
N PHE A 246 -7.49 14.90 3.75
CA PHE A 246 -8.82 14.30 3.69
C PHE A 246 -9.28 13.82 5.07
N ALA A 247 -10.61 13.71 5.21
CA ALA A 247 -11.26 12.99 6.30
C ALA A 247 -12.45 12.21 5.74
N SER A 248 -12.68 11.00 6.25
CA SER A 248 -13.79 10.16 5.84
C SER A 248 -14.39 9.33 6.98
N VAL A 249 -15.67 8.98 6.84
CA VAL A 249 -16.40 8.09 7.75
C VAL A 249 -17.04 6.99 6.93
N VAL A 250 -16.65 5.74 7.18
CA VAL A 250 -17.25 4.55 6.59
C VAL A 250 -18.31 4.00 7.55
N ARG A 251 -19.52 3.80 7.04
CA ARG A 251 -20.67 3.29 7.79
C ARG A 251 -20.83 1.79 7.55
N TYR A 252 -21.04 1.06 8.63
CA TYR A 252 -21.49 -0.34 8.68
C TYR A 252 -22.89 -0.40 9.28
N ASP A 253 -23.47 -1.56 9.42
CA ASP A 253 -24.76 -1.71 10.11
C ASP A 253 -24.64 -1.39 11.61
N ASP A 254 -23.58 -1.89 12.26
CA ASP A 254 -23.33 -1.81 13.70
C ASP A 254 -21.94 -1.27 14.06
N LYS A 255 -21.16 -0.86 13.05
CA LYS A 255 -19.76 -0.38 13.21
C LYS A 255 -19.51 0.88 12.40
N MET A 256 -18.36 1.49 12.63
CA MET A 256 -17.89 2.61 11.80
C MET A 256 -16.37 2.69 11.74
N SER A 257 -15.86 3.26 10.64
CA SER A 257 -14.45 3.68 10.55
C SER A 257 -14.36 5.19 10.36
N VAL A 258 -13.37 5.81 11.00
CA VAL A 258 -12.96 7.19 10.75
C VAL A 258 -11.53 7.15 10.22
N ILE A 259 -11.33 7.67 9.02
CA ILE A 259 -10.04 7.62 8.32
C ILE A 259 -9.64 9.06 7.95
N GLU A 260 -8.49 9.48 8.43
CA GLU A 260 -7.94 10.82 8.22
C GLU A 260 -6.53 10.71 7.64
N GLY A 261 -6.17 11.61 6.72
CA GLY A 261 -4.83 11.64 6.15
C GLY A 261 -4.40 13.03 5.72
N THR A 262 -3.09 13.27 5.79
CA THR A 262 -2.50 14.57 5.46
C THR A 262 -1.12 14.42 4.83
N TRP A 263 -0.84 15.28 3.86
CA TRP A 263 0.50 15.52 3.32
C TRP A 263 1.10 16.85 3.78
N THR A 264 0.48 17.50 4.75
CA THR A 264 0.89 18.83 5.22
C THR A 264 1.40 18.85 6.67
N THR A 265 1.51 17.68 7.30
CA THR A 265 1.90 17.58 8.71
C THR A 265 3.11 16.64 8.88
N PRO A 266 4.19 17.04 9.56
CA PRO A 266 5.32 16.16 9.82
C PRO A 266 4.90 14.87 10.55
N ARG A 267 5.36 13.72 10.07
CA ARG A 267 5.01 12.40 10.61
C ARG A 267 5.24 12.28 12.12
N ALA A 268 6.31 12.86 12.62
CA ALA A 268 6.70 12.77 14.04
C ALA A 268 5.70 13.40 15.02
N VAL A 269 4.81 14.29 14.54
CA VAL A 269 3.83 14.99 15.42
C VAL A 269 2.40 14.50 15.20
N ILE A 270 2.16 13.58 14.27
CA ILE A 270 0.85 12.97 14.05
C ILE A 270 0.72 11.78 15.00
N PRO A 271 -0.36 11.67 15.79
CA PRO A 271 -0.67 10.45 16.54
C PRO A 271 -1.15 9.36 15.55
N SER A 272 -0.21 8.87 14.73
CA SER A 272 -0.50 7.98 13.62
C SER A 272 -0.73 6.54 14.04
N GLY A 273 -1.55 5.84 13.26
CA GLY A 273 -1.80 4.41 13.36
C GLY A 273 -3.26 4.07 13.67
N PRO A 274 -3.59 2.78 13.68
CA PRO A 274 -4.93 2.31 14.00
C PRO A 274 -5.18 2.33 15.52
N MET A 275 -6.41 2.71 15.88
CA MET A 275 -7.04 2.52 17.19
C MET A 275 -8.39 1.85 16.96
N VAL A 276 -8.65 0.75 17.64
CA VAL A 276 -9.92 0.01 17.55
C VAL A 276 -10.63 0.07 18.89
N VAL A 277 -11.80 0.69 18.90
CA VAL A 277 -12.72 0.67 20.05
C VAL A 277 -13.56 -0.59 19.94
N CYS A 278 -13.67 -1.30 21.06
CA CYS A 278 -14.44 -2.53 21.20
C CYS A 278 -15.54 -2.35 22.26
N THR A 279 -16.43 -3.32 22.40
CA THR A 279 -17.54 -3.26 23.37
C THR A 279 -17.06 -3.16 24.81
N ASP A 280 -15.92 -3.75 25.15
CA ASP A 280 -15.41 -3.87 26.53
C ASP A 280 -14.04 -3.19 26.70
N GLY A 281 -13.58 -2.42 25.69
CA GLY A 281 -12.31 -1.72 25.81
C GLY A 281 -11.78 -1.15 24.49
N VAL A 282 -10.46 -0.96 24.39
CA VAL A 282 -9.78 -0.38 23.23
C VAL A 282 -8.43 -1.02 23.00
N VAL A 283 -8.05 -1.20 21.74
CA VAL A 283 -6.70 -1.59 21.31
C VAL A 283 -6.12 -0.49 20.44
N MET A 284 -4.88 -0.10 20.69
CA MET A 284 -4.23 0.94 19.89
C MET A 284 -2.73 0.70 19.77
N CYS A 285 -2.14 1.19 18.68
CA CYS A 285 -0.69 1.28 18.60
C CYS A 285 -0.19 2.50 19.38
N THR A 286 0.99 2.36 20.01
CA THR A 286 1.66 3.43 20.75
C THR A 286 2.89 3.90 20.00
N GLY A 287 3.14 5.21 20.00
CA GLY A 287 4.26 5.81 19.27
C GLY A 287 3.92 6.15 17.83
N GLY A 288 4.58 7.17 17.31
CA GLY A 288 4.49 7.55 15.90
C GLY A 288 5.05 6.47 14.98
N ALA A 289 4.87 6.61 13.67
CA ALA A 289 5.22 5.65 12.62
C ALA A 289 6.72 5.24 12.55
N GLU A 290 7.55 5.71 13.44
CA GLU A 290 8.97 5.40 13.51
C GLU A 290 9.23 4.26 14.49
N ASN A 291 9.88 3.21 14.01
CA ASN A 291 10.51 2.15 14.79
C ASN A 291 9.61 1.28 15.68
N SER A 292 8.79 0.45 15.07
CA SER A 292 8.06 -0.64 15.77
C SER A 292 7.17 -0.13 16.90
N PRO A 293 6.02 0.51 16.58
CA PRO A 293 5.09 0.95 17.62
C PRO A 293 4.67 -0.22 18.51
N GLY A 294 4.60 0.01 19.82
CA GLY A 294 4.02 -0.94 20.75
C GLY A 294 2.52 -1.07 20.53
N VAL A 295 1.93 -2.09 21.10
CA VAL A 295 0.47 -2.27 21.16
C VAL A 295 0.05 -2.28 22.61
N ILE A 296 -0.99 -1.50 22.94
CA ILE A 296 -1.58 -1.44 24.26
C ILE A 296 -3.08 -1.65 24.16
N ALA A 297 -3.64 -2.29 25.16
CA ALA A 297 -5.07 -2.48 25.30
C ALA A 297 -5.55 -2.01 26.67
N TYR A 298 -6.73 -1.41 26.71
CA TYR A 298 -7.38 -0.98 27.94
C TYR A 298 -8.80 -1.54 28.02
N ASP A 299 -9.26 -1.86 29.23
CA ASP A 299 -10.67 -2.13 29.48
C ASP A 299 -11.51 -0.84 29.48
N ILE A 300 -12.82 -0.96 29.64
CA ILE A 300 -13.74 0.19 29.68
C ILE A 300 -13.53 1.10 30.90
N TYR A 301 -12.79 0.65 31.91
CA TYR A 301 -12.47 1.43 33.12
C TYR A 301 -11.13 2.13 32.99
N GLY A 302 -10.39 1.92 31.88
CA GLY A 302 -9.09 2.50 31.64
C GLY A 302 -7.92 1.73 32.27
N ASN A 303 -8.15 0.50 32.75
CA ASN A 303 -7.06 -0.35 33.21
C ASN A 303 -6.39 -1.04 32.03
N GLU A 304 -5.07 -1.12 32.06
CA GLU A 304 -4.31 -1.84 31.04
C GLU A 304 -4.64 -3.34 31.10
N VAL A 305 -4.98 -3.90 29.94
CA VAL A 305 -5.25 -5.33 29.77
C VAL A 305 -3.92 -6.04 29.44
N ASN A 306 -3.65 -7.13 30.16
CA ASN A 306 -2.46 -7.92 29.86
C ASN A 306 -2.59 -8.55 28.45
N VAL A 307 -1.67 -8.18 27.58
CA VAL A 307 -1.63 -8.65 26.19
C VAL A 307 -0.66 -9.80 26.10
N PRO A 308 -1.07 -10.95 25.53
CA PRO A 308 -0.17 -12.08 25.32
C PRO A 308 1.07 -11.70 24.52
N GLU A 309 2.18 -12.36 24.79
CA GLU A 309 3.37 -12.27 23.94
C GLU A 309 3.00 -12.69 22.51
N PHE A 310 3.57 -12.00 21.55
CA PHE A 310 3.38 -12.26 20.13
C PHE A 310 4.74 -12.34 19.44
N THR A 311 4.89 -13.31 18.56
CA THR A 311 6.04 -13.42 17.66
C THR A 311 5.51 -13.52 16.25
N LEU A 312 6.00 -12.63 15.37
CA LEU A 312 5.62 -12.63 13.96
C LEU A 312 6.20 -13.88 13.27
N ASP A 313 5.36 -14.60 12.55
CA ASP A 313 5.78 -15.72 11.71
C ASP A 313 6.72 -15.21 10.59
N ASP A 314 7.75 -15.99 10.28
CA ASP A 314 8.77 -15.65 9.28
C ASP A 314 8.18 -15.33 7.90
N LYS A 315 7.07 -15.96 7.51
CA LYS A 315 6.37 -15.66 6.26
C LYS A 315 5.82 -14.24 6.18
N PHE A 316 5.69 -13.54 7.31
CA PHE A 316 5.24 -12.14 7.36
C PHE A 316 6.38 -11.13 7.48
N LYS A 317 7.63 -11.52 7.31
CA LYS A 317 8.76 -10.56 7.30
C LYS A 317 8.63 -9.52 6.19
N ASN A 318 8.23 -9.96 5.00
CA ASN A 318 7.93 -9.13 3.84
C ASN A 318 7.26 -9.97 2.73
N MET A 319 6.92 -9.34 1.60
CA MET A 319 6.25 -9.98 0.49
C MET A 319 7.03 -11.16 -0.13
N THR A 320 8.36 -11.14 -0.11
CA THR A 320 9.15 -12.23 -0.69
C THR A 320 9.09 -13.49 0.17
N HIS A 321 9.08 -13.35 1.50
CA HIS A 321 8.93 -14.48 2.41
C HIS A 321 7.54 -15.12 2.27
N MET A 322 6.49 -14.31 2.15
CA MET A 322 5.13 -14.81 1.92
C MET A 322 5.03 -15.58 0.60
N TRP A 323 5.57 -15.01 -0.51
CA TRP A 323 5.57 -15.68 -1.80
C TRP A 323 6.41 -16.95 -1.81
N ALA A 324 7.61 -16.94 -1.19
CA ALA A 324 8.44 -18.13 -1.05
C ALA A 324 7.70 -19.23 -0.30
N ASN A 325 7.10 -18.90 0.84
CA ASN A 325 6.31 -19.84 1.61
C ASN A 325 5.18 -20.44 0.77
N HIS A 326 4.38 -19.61 0.09
CA HIS A 326 3.30 -20.07 -0.77
C HIS A 326 3.79 -21.00 -1.89
N ILE A 327 4.77 -20.58 -2.69
CA ILE A 327 5.27 -21.34 -3.84
C ILE A 327 5.96 -22.65 -3.42
N LEU A 328 6.74 -22.63 -2.33
CA LEU A 328 7.55 -23.79 -1.93
C LEU A 328 6.78 -24.80 -1.07
N THR A 329 5.79 -24.37 -0.31
CA THR A 329 5.05 -25.23 0.62
C THR A 329 3.63 -25.56 0.16
N GLY A 330 3.05 -24.74 -0.73
CA GLY A 330 1.64 -24.80 -1.11
C GLY A 330 0.69 -24.23 -0.06
N GLU A 331 1.20 -23.51 0.96
CA GLU A 331 0.34 -22.83 1.93
C GLU A 331 -0.40 -21.68 1.25
N ASP A 332 -1.66 -21.49 1.59
CA ASP A 332 -2.49 -20.44 1.01
C ASP A 332 -1.91 -19.03 1.27
N ILE A 333 -2.11 -18.15 0.30
CA ILE A 333 -1.83 -16.71 0.46
C ILE A 333 -2.68 -16.16 1.61
N TYR A 334 -2.06 -15.35 2.46
CA TYR A 334 -2.75 -14.72 3.58
C TYR A 334 -3.95 -13.89 3.10
N ASP A 335 -5.14 -14.18 3.61
CA ASP A 335 -6.43 -13.73 3.09
C ASP A 335 -6.48 -12.23 2.74
N ILE A 336 -6.01 -11.36 3.64
CA ILE A 336 -6.04 -9.89 3.44
C ILE A 336 -5.18 -9.41 2.24
N LEU A 337 -4.27 -10.24 1.74
CA LEU A 337 -3.41 -9.95 0.58
C LEU A 337 -4.01 -10.44 -0.73
N THR A 338 -5.02 -11.32 -0.67
CA THR A 338 -5.66 -11.91 -1.85
C THR A 338 -6.32 -10.85 -2.73
N LEU A 339 -6.47 -11.18 -4.01
CA LEU A 339 -7.13 -10.29 -4.96
C LEU A 339 -8.58 -10.00 -4.55
N ASP A 340 -9.32 -11.01 -4.06
CA ASP A 340 -10.72 -10.85 -3.65
C ASP A 340 -10.86 -9.86 -2.49
N LYS A 341 -10.05 -9.99 -1.45
CA LYS A 341 -10.04 -9.03 -0.34
C LYS A 341 -9.63 -7.63 -0.78
N ASN A 342 -8.71 -7.53 -1.74
CA ASN A 342 -8.31 -6.25 -2.29
C ASN A 342 -9.37 -5.60 -3.19
N MET A 343 -10.27 -6.37 -3.80
CA MET A 343 -11.46 -5.81 -4.46
C MET A 343 -12.41 -5.17 -3.45
N GLU A 344 -12.64 -5.80 -2.30
CA GLU A 344 -13.46 -5.27 -1.21
C GLU A 344 -12.83 -4.00 -0.60
N ILE A 345 -11.50 -4.02 -0.36
CA ILE A 345 -10.74 -2.83 0.10
C ILE A 345 -10.85 -1.69 -0.92
N MET A 346 -10.73 -2.01 -2.21
CA MET A 346 -10.84 -1.02 -3.29
C MET A 346 -12.26 -0.45 -3.40
N ALA A 347 -13.29 -1.21 -3.10
CA ALA A 347 -14.67 -0.71 -3.07
C ALA A 347 -14.86 0.38 -2.00
N ILE A 348 -14.26 0.22 -0.81
CA ILE A 348 -14.26 1.24 0.23
C ILE A 348 -13.50 2.50 -0.26
N LEU A 349 -12.30 2.30 -0.80
CA LEU A 349 -11.45 3.39 -1.30
C LEU A 349 -12.11 4.17 -2.44
N ASP A 350 -12.71 3.49 -3.41
CA ASP A 350 -13.45 4.07 -4.52
C ASP A 350 -14.66 4.89 -4.04
N GLY A 351 -15.36 4.37 -3.02
CA GLY A 351 -16.42 5.10 -2.34
C GLY A 351 -15.92 6.39 -1.68
N ILE A 352 -14.78 6.35 -0.99
CA ILE A 352 -14.13 7.54 -0.40
C ILE A 352 -13.82 8.59 -1.48
N ILE A 353 -13.21 8.17 -2.58
CA ILE A 353 -12.84 9.06 -3.70
C ILE A 353 -14.08 9.68 -4.32
N LYS A 354 -15.12 8.88 -4.60
CA LYS A 354 -16.39 9.37 -5.16
C LYS A 354 -17.08 10.34 -4.22
N SER A 355 -17.12 10.04 -2.92
CA SER A 355 -17.74 10.92 -1.92
C SER A 355 -17.00 12.25 -1.77
N ALA A 356 -15.67 12.23 -1.77
CA ALA A 356 -14.87 13.45 -1.73
C ALA A 356 -15.14 14.36 -2.94
N LYS A 357 -15.34 13.77 -4.13
CA LYS A 357 -15.65 14.50 -5.35
C LYS A 357 -17.09 15.00 -5.42
N SER A 358 -18.06 14.18 -5.00
CA SER A 358 -19.49 14.52 -5.10
C SER A 358 -19.98 15.40 -3.94
N GLY A 359 -19.25 15.43 -2.82
CA GLY A 359 -19.68 16.07 -1.57
C GLY A 359 -20.90 15.40 -0.93
N LYS A 360 -21.16 14.13 -1.22
CA LYS A 360 -22.33 13.37 -0.76
C LYS A 360 -21.92 12.03 -0.16
N GLU A 361 -22.83 11.45 0.63
CA GLU A 361 -22.71 10.06 1.02
C GLU A 361 -22.81 9.15 -0.21
N GLU A 362 -21.84 8.26 -0.38
CA GLU A 362 -21.78 7.28 -1.48
C GLU A 362 -21.96 5.87 -0.93
N LYS A 363 -22.71 5.05 -1.67
CA LYS A 363 -22.83 3.61 -1.35
C LYS A 363 -21.55 2.89 -1.73
N ILE A 364 -21.13 1.98 -0.87
CA ILE A 364 -20.04 1.06 -1.19
C ILE A 364 -20.67 -0.13 -1.92
N CYS A 365 -20.29 -0.29 -3.20
CA CYS A 365 -20.76 -1.38 -4.05
C CYS A 365 -19.54 -2.27 -4.35
N GLY A 366 -19.54 -3.49 -3.82
CA GLY A 366 -18.55 -4.52 -4.10
C GLY A 366 -18.85 -5.29 -5.38
#